data_4b845b93505f7fe8d017c5616d4083a4
#
_entry.id   4b845b93505f7fe8d017c5616d4083a4
#
_cell.length_a   1.000
_cell.length_b   1.000
_cell.length_c   1.000
_cell.angle_alpha   90.00
_cell.angle_beta   90.00
_cell.angle_gamma   90.00
#
_symmetry.space_group_name_H-M   'P 1'
#
loop_
_entity.id
_entity.type
_entity.pdbx_description
1 polymer ?
#
loop_
_entity_poly.entity_id
_entity_poly.type
_entity_poly.pdbx_seq_one_letter_code
_entity_poly.pdbx_strand_id
1 'polypeptide(L)'
;MAFLSCKSASKATEGNNKSIVILYENDVHCSIDGYAKIAGLRNAVADTAYVAVVSCGDFLQGGTAGAVSKGQYVVDIMRSVGYDAITLGNHEFDYKTPRMFDLLSYIKAPITCVNLRSMSNGEFPFAPYVIKTMGNRKVAFIGITTPTSIATEEYAFFDEAGNQLFELCPKTVFQLVQNAVDEARKKGATYVVALSHLGEDKTDVDVDSHGLIHNTTGIDVVLDAHTHSVIPSDTVHNRVGQPVVITETGTKFANIGKLLITPDGHATTQLIPTSDVTSVDPAVVHITDSVKSLVKNETSAKVCDSEVKLTILDKNGKQEVRMAETNVGDLVADSYLALTDADFAMTNGGGIRSDLPAGTLCYGDIISLLPYNNYICTVEITGVQLKQLLDACTQSVPHENGDFPQVSGLKFTVNPGGKGVTDVMVRNKQNGEYEPLNPDHTYQLATIDYCVIGGGFYGMLKQNKVLQQTGINYSDCLIQYLKNNLSGKVGKEYAAPQGRITIKQ
;
A
#
# COMPACT_ATOMS: atom_id res chain seq x y z
N MET A 1 -65.51 -18.67 45.22
CA MET A 1 -65.00 -18.67 43.84
C MET A 1 -63.88 -17.60 43.79
N ALA A 2 -62.61 -18.04 43.80
CA ALA A 2 -61.49 -17.17 43.72
C ALA A 2 -60.97 -17.18 42.28
N PHE A 3 -60.96 -16.03 41.65
CA PHE A 3 -60.31 -15.85 40.32
C PHE A 3 -58.81 -15.65 40.47
N LEU A 4 -58.04 -16.66 40.05
CA LEU A 4 -56.62 -16.51 39.81
C LEU A 4 -56.41 -15.77 38.50
N SER A 5 -55.89 -14.53 38.57
CA SER A 5 -55.40 -13.80 37.42
C SER A 5 -53.94 -14.22 37.16
N CYS A 6 -53.71 -15.01 36.11
CA CYS A 6 -52.37 -15.24 35.59
C CYS A 6 -51.87 -13.97 34.91
N LYS A 7 -50.88 -13.30 35.51
CA LYS A 7 -50.04 -12.30 34.84
C LYS A 7 -49.06 -13.05 33.95
N SER A 8 -49.28 -13.05 32.65
CA SER A 8 -48.28 -13.39 31.67
C SER A 8 -47.18 -12.30 31.69
N ALA A 9 -46.04 -12.62 32.26
CA ALA A 9 -44.87 -11.78 32.16
C ALA A 9 -44.40 -11.76 30.70
N SER A 10 -44.49 -10.62 30.07
CA SER A 10 -43.96 -10.39 28.74
C SER A 10 -42.43 -10.50 28.76
N LYS A 11 -41.88 -11.58 28.21
CA LYS A 11 -40.50 -11.70 27.79
C LYS A 11 -40.29 -10.91 26.51
N ALA A 12 -40.33 -9.62 26.56
CA ALA A 12 -40.02 -8.76 25.43
C ALA A 12 -39.46 -7.46 25.97
N THR A 13 -38.13 -7.36 26.06
CA THR A 13 -37.33 -6.10 25.90
C THR A 13 -35.86 -6.20 26.29
N GLU A 14 -35.27 -7.38 26.45
CA GLU A 14 -33.79 -7.46 26.72
C GLU A 14 -32.92 -7.29 25.45
N GLY A 15 -33.47 -7.37 24.24
CA GLY A 15 -32.72 -7.31 22.99
C GLY A 15 -32.36 -5.90 22.49
N ASN A 16 -32.96 -4.83 23.04
CA ASN A 16 -32.93 -3.51 22.39
C ASN A 16 -31.90 -2.52 22.99
N ASN A 17 -31.08 -2.93 23.97
CA ASN A 17 -30.24 -2.02 24.74
C ASN A 17 -28.72 -2.33 24.65
N LYS A 18 -28.29 -3.17 23.71
CA LYS A 18 -26.85 -3.44 23.51
C LYS A 18 -26.18 -2.33 22.71
N SER A 19 -24.95 -2.01 23.08
CA SER A 19 -24.06 -1.16 22.27
C SER A 19 -23.73 -1.83 20.94
N ILE A 20 -23.28 -1.03 19.97
CA ILE A 20 -22.67 -1.52 18.73
C ILE A 20 -21.16 -1.32 18.85
N VAL A 21 -20.39 -2.34 18.54
CA VAL A 21 -18.92 -2.30 18.43
C VAL A 21 -18.54 -2.56 16.97
N ILE A 22 -17.82 -1.63 16.38
CA ILE A 22 -17.22 -1.81 15.05
C ILE A 22 -15.72 -1.91 15.28
N LEU A 23 -15.15 -3.08 14.99
CA LEU A 23 -13.72 -3.32 14.95
C LEU A 23 -13.23 -3.05 13.53
N TYR A 24 -12.16 -2.31 13.39
CA TYR A 24 -11.64 -1.94 12.08
C TYR A 24 -10.13 -1.98 12.00
N GLU A 25 -9.63 -2.13 10.80
CA GLU A 25 -8.23 -2.03 10.45
C GLU A 25 -8.07 -1.34 9.10
N ASN A 26 -6.87 -0.84 8.85
CA ASN A 26 -6.44 -0.23 7.60
C ASN A 26 -4.96 -0.52 7.37
N ASP A 27 -4.52 -0.48 6.11
CA ASP A 27 -3.10 -0.54 5.71
C ASP A 27 -2.34 -1.69 6.36
N VAL A 28 -2.96 -2.88 6.42
CA VAL A 28 -2.34 -4.03 7.07
C VAL A 28 -1.20 -4.64 6.24
N HIS A 29 -1.14 -4.36 4.94
CA HIS A 29 -0.04 -4.73 4.04
C HIS A 29 0.47 -6.16 4.28
N CYS A 30 -0.44 -7.12 4.26
CA CYS A 30 -0.16 -8.55 4.48
C CYS A 30 0.50 -8.89 5.83
N SER A 31 0.37 -8.04 6.85
CA SER A 31 0.75 -8.37 8.23
C SER A 31 -0.28 -9.32 8.83
N ILE A 32 -0.08 -10.62 8.65
CA ILE A 32 -1.09 -11.65 8.89
C ILE A 32 -1.37 -11.97 10.37
N ASP A 33 -0.52 -11.53 11.31
CA ASP A 33 -0.64 -11.88 12.74
C ASP A 33 -1.81 -11.17 13.46
N GLY A 34 -2.28 -10.04 12.93
CA GLY A 34 -3.36 -9.27 13.54
C GLY A 34 -4.74 -9.88 13.34
N TYR A 35 -4.95 -10.67 12.28
CA TYR A 35 -6.27 -11.20 11.92
C TYR A 35 -6.88 -12.12 12.98
N ALA A 36 -6.08 -12.98 13.61
CA ALA A 36 -6.57 -13.83 14.70
C ALA A 36 -6.98 -13.02 15.94
N LYS A 37 -6.32 -11.88 16.16
CA LYS A 37 -6.58 -10.99 17.30
C LYS A 37 -7.85 -10.16 17.09
N ILE A 38 -8.08 -9.58 15.92
CA ILE A 38 -9.32 -8.85 15.63
C ILE A 38 -10.53 -9.78 15.70
N ALA A 39 -10.41 -11.02 15.19
CA ALA A 39 -11.44 -12.05 15.31
C ALA A 39 -11.66 -12.47 16.78
N GLY A 40 -10.59 -12.59 17.57
CA GLY A 40 -10.66 -12.86 19.01
C GLY A 40 -11.37 -11.76 19.79
N LEU A 41 -11.09 -10.49 19.50
CA LEU A 41 -11.79 -9.34 20.07
C LEU A 41 -13.28 -9.34 19.71
N ARG A 42 -13.63 -9.63 18.45
CA ARG A 42 -15.02 -9.79 18.03
C ARG A 42 -15.75 -10.83 18.90
N ASN A 43 -15.14 -12.01 19.05
CA ASN A 43 -15.73 -13.10 19.82
C ASN A 43 -15.89 -12.73 21.30
N ALA A 44 -14.91 -12.01 21.88
CA ALA A 44 -14.94 -11.61 23.29
C ALA A 44 -16.09 -10.65 23.64
N VAL A 45 -16.60 -9.88 22.67
CA VAL A 45 -17.67 -8.90 22.94
C VAL A 45 -19.02 -9.29 22.34
N ALA A 46 -19.11 -10.40 21.58
CA ALA A 46 -20.31 -10.81 20.85
C ALA A 46 -21.54 -11.05 21.74
N ASP A 47 -21.35 -11.49 22.99
CA ASP A 47 -22.46 -11.70 23.94
C ASP A 47 -23.01 -10.40 24.51
N THR A 48 -22.21 -9.34 24.57
CA THR A 48 -22.54 -8.07 25.25
C THR A 48 -22.88 -6.94 24.30
N ALA A 49 -22.45 -7.03 23.01
CA ALA A 49 -22.65 -6.00 21.99
C ALA A 49 -23.05 -6.62 20.64
N TYR A 50 -23.62 -5.80 19.76
CA TYR A 50 -23.67 -6.10 18.34
C TYR A 50 -22.32 -5.75 17.72
N VAL A 51 -21.70 -6.68 16.98
CA VAL A 51 -20.33 -6.50 16.48
C VAL A 51 -20.29 -6.51 14.96
N ALA A 52 -19.48 -5.63 14.39
CA ALA A 52 -19.04 -5.69 13.00
C ALA A 52 -17.51 -5.64 12.94
N VAL A 53 -16.92 -6.26 11.91
CA VAL A 53 -15.52 -6.15 11.55
C VAL A 53 -15.44 -5.58 10.15
N VAL A 54 -14.67 -4.51 9.96
CA VAL A 54 -14.56 -3.82 8.67
C VAL A 54 -13.09 -3.52 8.33
N SER A 55 -12.80 -3.39 7.02
CA SER A 55 -11.48 -3.02 6.50
C SER A 55 -11.55 -1.75 5.66
N CYS A 56 -10.57 -0.87 5.85
CA CYS A 56 -10.43 0.36 5.09
C CYS A 56 -9.40 0.26 3.96
N GLY A 57 -9.06 -0.96 3.50
CA GLY A 57 -8.21 -1.20 2.33
C GLY A 57 -6.72 -1.40 2.64
N ASP A 58 -5.95 -1.62 1.59
CA ASP A 58 -4.51 -1.92 1.59
C ASP A 58 -4.16 -3.20 2.37
N PHE A 59 -4.82 -4.29 1.98
CA PHE A 59 -4.58 -5.61 2.58
C PHE A 59 -3.90 -6.61 1.63
N LEU A 60 -4.02 -6.46 0.29
CA LEU A 60 -3.56 -7.48 -0.67
C LEU A 60 -2.04 -7.48 -0.89
N GLN A 61 -1.39 -6.33 -0.79
CA GLN A 61 0.03 -6.14 -1.10
C GLN A 61 0.82 -5.80 0.17
N GLY A 62 2.06 -6.19 0.19
CA GLY A 62 3.03 -5.98 1.26
C GLY A 62 3.49 -7.28 1.86
N GLY A 63 4.64 -7.26 2.51
CA GLY A 63 5.24 -8.41 3.15
C GLY A 63 5.45 -9.62 2.23
N THR A 64 6.14 -10.62 2.75
CA THR A 64 6.50 -11.82 1.98
C THR A 64 5.26 -12.67 1.61
N ALA A 65 4.26 -12.73 2.49
CA ALA A 65 3.04 -13.52 2.24
C ALA A 65 2.25 -12.97 1.04
N GLY A 66 2.13 -11.64 0.93
CA GLY A 66 1.48 -10.98 -0.20
C GLY A 66 2.24 -11.19 -1.51
N ALA A 67 3.54 -10.91 -1.50
CA ALA A 67 4.39 -10.99 -2.69
C ALA A 67 4.43 -12.41 -3.28
N VAL A 68 4.62 -13.44 -2.45
CA VAL A 68 4.73 -14.85 -2.87
C VAL A 68 3.39 -15.36 -3.42
N SER A 69 2.27 -15.07 -2.75
CA SER A 69 0.96 -15.57 -3.14
C SER A 69 0.17 -14.66 -4.07
N LYS A 70 0.71 -13.47 -4.40
CA LYS A 70 -0.02 -12.39 -5.10
C LYS A 70 -1.39 -12.15 -4.44
N GLY A 71 -1.37 -11.94 -3.11
CA GLY A 71 -2.53 -11.64 -2.27
C GLY A 71 -3.39 -12.83 -1.82
N GLN A 72 -3.22 -14.05 -2.38
CA GLN A 72 -4.09 -15.19 -2.08
C GLN A 72 -4.12 -15.55 -0.60
N TYR A 73 -2.95 -15.65 0.04
CA TYR A 73 -2.87 -16.07 1.43
C TYR A 73 -3.56 -15.12 2.40
N VAL A 74 -3.55 -13.83 2.12
CA VAL A 74 -4.25 -12.84 2.93
C VAL A 74 -5.77 -13.00 2.80
N VAL A 75 -6.25 -13.19 1.58
CA VAL A 75 -7.67 -13.41 1.28
C VAL A 75 -8.20 -14.67 1.98
N ASP A 76 -7.43 -15.75 2.01
CA ASP A 76 -7.81 -16.98 2.70
C ASP A 76 -7.98 -16.75 4.22
N ILE A 77 -7.10 -15.93 4.83
CA ILE A 77 -7.19 -15.55 6.24
C ILE A 77 -8.40 -14.61 6.45
N MET A 78 -8.56 -13.55 5.66
CA MET A 78 -9.68 -12.60 5.78
C MET A 78 -11.04 -13.28 5.66
N ARG A 79 -11.17 -14.26 4.77
CA ARG A 79 -12.37 -15.08 4.64
C ARG A 79 -12.71 -15.80 5.95
N SER A 80 -11.71 -16.25 6.71
CA SER A 80 -11.90 -16.92 8.00
C SER A 80 -12.29 -15.93 9.11
N VAL A 81 -11.80 -14.69 9.05
CA VAL A 81 -12.18 -13.63 9.98
C VAL A 81 -13.67 -13.30 9.82
N GLY A 82 -14.17 -13.20 8.59
CA GLY A 82 -15.58 -12.89 8.31
C GLY A 82 -15.89 -11.40 8.49
N TYR A 83 -15.44 -10.61 7.53
CA TYR A 83 -15.70 -9.17 7.48
C TYR A 83 -17.14 -8.84 7.12
N ASP A 84 -17.64 -7.72 7.64
CA ASP A 84 -18.99 -7.20 7.41
C ASP A 84 -19.06 -6.14 6.31
N ALA A 85 -17.95 -5.45 6.06
CA ALA A 85 -17.74 -4.55 4.92
C ALA A 85 -16.24 -4.34 4.70
N ILE A 86 -15.84 -4.17 3.44
CA ILE A 86 -14.47 -3.91 3.03
C ILE A 86 -14.51 -2.82 1.97
N THR A 87 -13.60 -1.84 2.04
CA THR A 87 -13.30 -0.95 0.92
C THR A 87 -11.95 -1.29 0.30
N LEU A 88 -11.61 -0.63 -0.81
CA LEU A 88 -10.35 -0.81 -1.51
C LEU A 88 -9.39 0.33 -1.17
N GLY A 89 -8.13 0.01 -0.98
CA GLY A 89 -7.05 0.98 -1.05
C GLY A 89 -6.40 1.00 -2.44
N ASN A 90 -5.27 1.69 -2.57
CA ASN A 90 -4.51 1.72 -3.82
C ASN A 90 -3.76 0.41 -4.06
N HIS A 91 -3.26 -0.24 -3.02
CA HIS A 91 -2.50 -1.48 -3.14
C HIS A 91 -3.34 -2.73 -3.45
N GLU A 92 -4.66 -2.64 -3.49
CA GLU A 92 -5.50 -3.69 -4.06
C GLU A 92 -5.29 -3.83 -5.56
N PHE A 93 -4.83 -2.78 -6.24
CA PHE A 93 -4.59 -2.77 -7.68
C PHE A 93 -3.18 -3.28 -8.10
N ASP A 94 -2.26 -3.48 -7.16
CA ASP A 94 -0.85 -3.88 -7.44
C ASP A 94 -0.71 -5.16 -8.28
N TYR A 95 -1.62 -6.10 -8.13
CA TYR A 95 -1.63 -7.35 -8.92
C TYR A 95 -2.51 -7.26 -10.17
N LYS A 96 -2.81 -6.04 -10.65
CA LYS A 96 -3.72 -5.70 -11.74
C LYS A 96 -5.19 -6.00 -11.44
N THR A 97 -6.06 -5.26 -12.09
CA THR A 97 -7.52 -5.29 -11.86
C THR A 97 -8.14 -6.69 -12.03
N PRO A 98 -7.76 -7.53 -13.02
CA PRO A 98 -8.33 -8.88 -13.11
C PRO A 98 -8.02 -9.75 -11.89
N ARG A 99 -6.78 -9.68 -11.36
CA ARG A 99 -6.39 -10.44 -10.18
C ARG A 99 -7.09 -9.92 -8.92
N MET A 100 -7.24 -8.60 -8.80
CA MET A 100 -8.01 -7.99 -7.72
C MET A 100 -9.45 -8.54 -7.68
N PHE A 101 -10.18 -8.52 -8.79
CA PHE A 101 -11.54 -9.06 -8.85
C PHE A 101 -11.61 -10.55 -8.50
N ASP A 102 -10.65 -11.34 -8.98
CA ASP A 102 -10.54 -12.75 -8.64
C ASP A 102 -10.41 -12.92 -7.11
N LEU A 103 -9.44 -12.27 -6.48
CA LEU A 103 -9.19 -12.34 -5.04
C LEU A 103 -10.39 -11.89 -4.21
N LEU A 104 -10.99 -10.76 -4.54
CA LEU A 104 -12.13 -10.21 -3.81
C LEU A 104 -13.35 -11.15 -3.84
N SER A 105 -13.53 -11.91 -4.93
CA SER A 105 -14.59 -12.91 -5.04
C SER A 105 -14.48 -14.02 -3.99
N TYR A 106 -13.28 -14.32 -3.50
CA TYR A 106 -13.04 -15.36 -2.48
C TYR A 106 -13.31 -14.89 -1.05
N ILE A 107 -13.25 -13.60 -0.74
CA ILE A 107 -13.38 -13.09 0.64
C ILE A 107 -14.76 -13.37 1.22
N LYS A 108 -15.81 -13.42 0.41
CA LYS A 108 -17.22 -13.62 0.84
C LYS A 108 -17.73 -12.54 1.80
N ALA A 109 -17.16 -11.36 1.73
CA ALA A 109 -17.62 -10.17 2.44
C ALA A 109 -18.15 -9.14 1.43
N PRO A 110 -19.09 -8.26 1.82
CA PRO A 110 -19.48 -7.14 0.98
C PRO A 110 -18.29 -6.21 0.70
N ILE A 111 -17.94 -6.05 -0.58
CA ILE A 111 -16.99 -5.02 -1.02
C ILE A 111 -17.78 -3.79 -1.41
N THR A 112 -17.38 -2.63 -0.90
CA THR A 112 -18.00 -1.34 -1.20
C THR A 112 -16.99 -0.37 -1.79
N CYS A 113 -17.35 0.30 -2.89
CA CYS A 113 -16.55 1.36 -3.49
C CYS A 113 -17.46 2.26 -4.32
N VAL A 114 -17.59 3.53 -3.92
CA VAL A 114 -18.50 4.48 -4.61
C VAL A 114 -17.93 5.00 -5.92
N ASN A 115 -16.62 4.99 -6.09
CA ASN A 115 -15.95 5.78 -7.13
C ASN A 115 -15.17 4.97 -8.18
N LEU A 116 -15.06 3.65 -8.07
CA LEU A 116 -14.50 2.82 -9.14
C LEU A 116 -15.55 2.60 -10.24
N ARG A 117 -15.29 3.12 -11.44
CA ARG A 117 -16.19 3.04 -12.60
C ARG A 117 -15.51 2.36 -13.78
N SER A 118 -16.19 1.42 -14.42
CA SER A 118 -15.74 0.80 -15.67
C SER A 118 -15.90 1.76 -16.84
N MET A 119 -14.86 1.90 -17.65
CA MET A 119 -14.89 2.75 -18.86
C MET A 119 -15.59 2.06 -20.04
N SER A 120 -15.73 0.74 -20.03
CA SER A 120 -16.35 -0.02 -21.11
C SER A 120 -17.87 0.10 -21.15
N ASN A 121 -18.54 0.19 -19.98
CA ASN A 121 -20.01 0.23 -19.88
C ASN A 121 -20.52 1.36 -18.96
N GLY A 122 -19.62 2.09 -18.26
CA GLY A 122 -19.97 3.15 -17.34
C GLY A 122 -20.51 2.68 -15.99
N GLU A 123 -20.54 1.36 -15.71
CA GLU A 123 -21.06 0.79 -14.49
C GLU A 123 -20.05 0.81 -13.35
N PHE A 124 -20.54 0.80 -12.12
CA PHE A 124 -19.74 0.65 -10.91
C PHE A 124 -19.75 -0.83 -10.50
N PRO A 125 -18.59 -1.52 -10.49
CA PRO A 125 -18.54 -2.97 -10.24
C PRO A 125 -18.86 -3.34 -8.79
N PHE A 126 -18.78 -2.38 -7.86
CA PHE A 126 -19.08 -2.59 -6.45
C PHE A 126 -20.28 -1.76 -6.00
N ALA A 127 -20.99 -2.26 -4.97
CA ALA A 127 -22.04 -1.48 -4.33
C ALA A 127 -21.43 -0.23 -3.65
N PRO A 128 -22.11 0.94 -3.70
CA PRO A 128 -21.58 2.13 -3.06
C PRO A 128 -21.57 2.02 -1.52
N TYR A 129 -22.43 1.17 -0.95
CA TYR A 129 -22.51 0.93 0.48
C TYR A 129 -23.18 -0.40 0.79
N VAL A 130 -23.03 -0.85 2.02
CA VAL A 130 -23.80 -1.96 2.61
C VAL A 130 -24.45 -1.48 3.91
N ILE A 131 -25.67 -1.98 4.20
CA ILE A 131 -26.37 -1.70 5.46
C ILE A 131 -26.44 -2.98 6.29
N LYS A 132 -25.88 -2.92 7.51
CA LYS A 132 -25.98 -3.98 8.50
C LYS A 132 -27.03 -3.62 9.57
N THR A 133 -27.99 -4.52 9.81
CA THR A 133 -28.92 -4.36 10.90
C THR A 133 -28.34 -4.91 12.19
N MET A 134 -28.24 -4.07 13.21
CA MET A 134 -27.66 -4.35 14.52
C MET A 134 -28.67 -4.04 15.62
N GLY A 135 -29.42 -5.04 16.03
CA GLY A 135 -30.62 -4.86 16.88
C GLY A 135 -31.72 -4.10 16.14
N ASN A 136 -32.11 -2.96 16.69
CA ASN A 136 -33.09 -2.04 16.10
C ASN A 136 -32.42 -0.91 15.26
N ARG A 137 -31.12 -0.89 15.15
CA ARG A 137 -30.36 0.14 14.44
C ARG A 137 -29.81 -0.40 13.12
N LYS A 138 -29.71 0.45 12.13
CA LYS A 138 -29.10 0.17 10.83
C LYS A 138 -27.85 1.01 10.69
N VAL A 139 -26.70 0.38 10.48
CA VAL A 139 -25.42 1.03 10.22
C VAL A 139 -25.11 0.83 8.74
N ALA A 140 -24.88 1.92 8.03
CA ALA A 140 -24.39 1.91 6.64
C ALA A 140 -22.87 2.08 6.63
N PHE A 141 -22.18 1.27 5.84
CA PHE A 141 -20.75 1.38 5.55
C PHE A 141 -20.59 1.78 4.08
N ILE A 142 -19.97 2.93 3.83
CA ILE A 142 -19.74 3.49 2.49
C ILE A 142 -18.24 3.40 2.20
N GLY A 143 -17.83 2.74 1.12
CA GLY A 143 -16.44 2.58 0.74
C GLY A 143 -15.98 3.65 -0.24
N ILE A 144 -14.78 4.21 -0.02
CA ILE A 144 -14.17 5.23 -0.87
C ILE A 144 -12.70 4.90 -1.07
N THR A 145 -12.23 4.89 -2.32
CA THR A 145 -10.84 4.61 -2.71
C THR A 145 -10.18 5.90 -3.21
N THR A 146 -8.89 6.10 -2.90
CA THR A 146 -8.17 7.30 -3.32
C THR A 146 -8.02 7.36 -4.84
N PRO A 147 -8.39 8.48 -5.49
CA PRO A 147 -8.18 8.66 -6.93
C PRO A 147 -6.71 8.72 -7.34
N THR A 148 -5.78 8.95 -6.41
CA THR A 148 -4.33 8.95 -6.70
C THR A 148 -3.84 7.60 -7.18
N SER A 149 -4.55 6.50 -6.86
CA SER A 149 -4.25 5.13 -7.36
C SER A 149 -4.11 5.05 -8.88
N ILE A 150 -4.80 5.92 -9.65
CA ILE A 150 -4.64 5.93 -11.11
C ILE A 150 -3.22 6.34 -11.52
N ALA A 151 -2.56 7.18 -10.72
CA ALA A 151 -1.21 7.64 -11.02
C ALA A 151 -0.14 6.70 -10.45
N THR A 152 -0.42 6.03 -9.34
CA THR A 152 0.55 5.14 -8.66
C THR A 152 0.50 3.70 -9.18
N GLU A 153 -0.68 3.22 -9.59
CA GLU A 153 -0.93 1.88 -10.14
C GLU A 153 -1.47 1.94 -11.58
N GLU A 154 -0.98 2.87 -12.42
CA GLU A 154 -1.47 3.14 -13.79
C GLU A 154 -1.63 1.84 -14.61
N TYR A 155 -0.70 0.90 -14.49
CA TYR A 155 -0.72 -0.40 -15.17
C TYR A 155 -1.95 -1.28 -14.84
N ALA A 156 -2.69 -0.97 -13.77
CA ALA A 156 -3.91 -1.67 -13.40
C ALA A 156 -5.15 -1.05 -14.02
N PHE A 157 -5.07 0.23 -14.41
CA PHE A 157 -6.19 1.02 -14.91
C PHE A 157 -6.21 1.16 -16.43
N PHE A 158 -5.11 0.79 -17.12
CA PHE A 158 -4.98 0.89 -18.58
C PHE A 158 -4.60 -0.46 -19.19
N ASP A 159 -5.01 -0.72 -20.43
CA ASP A 159 -4.57 -1.87 -21.19
C ASP A 159 -3.22 -1.62 -21.88
N GLU A 160 -2.66 -2.64 -22.53
CA GLU A 160 -1.37 -2.55 -23.25
C GLU A 160 -1.39 -1.57 -24.43
N ALA A 161 -2.56 -1.21 -24.93
CA ALA A 161 -2.75 -0.22 -25.98
C ALA A 161 -2.94 1.21 -25.43
N GLY A 162 -2.93 1.38 -24.10
CA GLY A 162 -3.12 2.65 -23.42
C GLY A 162 -4.58 3.09 -23.31
N ASN A 163 -5.56 2.19 -23.52
CA ASN A 163 -6.96 2.51 -23.28
C ASN A 163 -7.28 2.38 -21.79
N GLN A 164 -7.95 3.38 -21.24
CA GLN A 164 -8.37 3.35 -19.84
C GLN A 164 -9.50 2.34 -19.63
N LEU A 165 -9.29 1.39 -18.72
CA LEU A 165 -10.25 0.33 -18.36
C LEU A 165 -11.19 0.76 -17.23
N PHE A 166 -10.66 1.47 -16.25
CA PHE A 166 -11.38 1.96 -15.07
C PHE A 166 -10.94 3.38 -14.71
N GLU A 167 -11.82 4.12 -14.04
CA GLU A 167 -11.51 5.41 -13.41
C GLU A 167 -11.99 5.45 -11.96
N LEU A 168 -11.42 6.34 -11.16
CA LEU A 168 -11.79 6.57 -9.75
C LEU A 168 -12.55 7.89 -9.53
N CYS A 169 -13.14 8.42 -10.58
CA CYS A 169 -14.07 9.55 -10.59
C CYS A 169 -13.66 10.76 -9.70
N PRO A 170 -12.41 11.30 -9.80
CA PRO A 170 -11.89 12.30 -8.86
C PRO A 170 -12.76 13.56 -8.79
N LYS A 171 -13.32 14.01 -9.91
CA LYS A 171 -14.13 15.24 -9.98
C LYS A 171 -15.51 15.11 -9.34
N THR A 172 -16.01 13.89 -9.12
CA THR A 172 -17.39 13.65 -8.67
C THR A 172 -17.46 12.79 -7.41
N VAL A 173 -16.32 12.40 -6.83
CA VAL A 173 -16.26 11.47 -5.68
C VAL A 173 -17.14 11.96 -4.51
N PHE A 174 -17.05 13.22 -4.11
CA PHE A 174 -17.83 13.75 -3.01
C PHE A 174 -19.34 13.74 -3.29
N GLN A 175 -19.75 13.98 -4.56
CA GLN A 175 -21.15 13.87 -4.96
C GLN A 175 -21.63 12.42 -4.95
N LEU A 176 -20.79 11.47 -5.38
CA LEU A 176 -21.09 10.03 -5.32
C LEU A 176 -21.28 9.57 -3.88
N VAL A 177 -20.41 10.02 -2.97
CA VAL A 177 -20.54 9.73 -1.54
C VAL A 177 -21.82 10.37 -0.97
N GLN A 178 -22.11 11.64 -1.26
CA GLN A 178 -23.34 12.28 -0.78
C GLN A 178 -24.59 11.52 -1.23
N ASN A 179 -24.64 11.09 -2.51
CA ASN A 179 -25.75 10.29 -3.02
C ASN A 179 -25.89 8.97 -2.26
N ALA A 180 -24.77 8.28 -1.96
CA ALA A 180 -24.76 7.05 -1.18
C ALA A 180 -25.24 7.26 0.26
N VAL A 181 -24.82 8.35 0.91
CA VAL A 181 -25.30 8.78 2.24
C VAL A 181 -26.81 8.97 2.23
N ASP A 182 -27.31 9.79 1.29
CA ASP A 182 -28.73 10.14 1.20
C ASP A 182 -29.59 8.90 0.95
N GLU A 183 -29.13 7.99 0.08
CA GLU A 183 -29.82 6.75 -0.19
C GLU A 183 -29.82 5.82 1.03
N ALA A 184 -28.68 5.65 1.71
CA ALA A 184 -28.57 4.85 2.92
C ALA A 184 -29.51 5.39 4.03
N ARG A 185 -29.52 6.70 4.24
CA ARG A 185 -30.44 7.38 5.20
C ARG A 185 -31.90 7.15 4.83
N LYS A 186 -32.25 7.28 3.54
CA LYS A 186 -33.60 7.00 3.03
C LYS A 186 -34.02 5.53 3.25
N LYS A 187 -33.07 4.59 3.21
CA LYS A 187 -33.31 3.16 3.54
C LYS A 187 -33.33 2.88 5.05
N GLY A 188 -33.22 3.93 5.86
CA GLY A 188 -33.35 3.89 7.31
C GLY A 188 -32.04 3.66 8.06
N ALA A 189 -30.88 3.94 7.46
CA ALA A 189 -29.61 3.94 8.19
C ALA A 189 -29.65 5.03 9.28
N THR A 190 -29.52 4.60 10.54
CA THR A 190 -29.46 5.49 11.70
C THR A 190 -28.03 5.97 11.96
N TYR A 191 -27.04 5.25 11.41
CA TYR A 191 -25.62 5.57 11.50
C TYR A 191 -24.96 5.35 10.13
N VAL A 192 -24.08 6.26 9.72
CA VAL A 192 -23.31 6.17 8.48
C VAL A 192 -21.84 6.28 8.80
N VAL A 193 -21.10 5.23 8.48
CA VAL A 193 -19.66 5.13 8.65
C VAL A 193 -19.02 5.12 7.26
N ALA A 194 -18.16 6.07 6.98
CA ALA A 194 -17.33 6.05 5.78
C ALA A 194 -16.10 5.16 6.04
N LEU A 195 -15.90 4.16 5.19
CA LEU A 195 -14.66 3.40 5.09
C LEU A 195 -13.82 4.12 4.03
N SER A 196 -12.96 5.00 4.49
CA SER A 196 -12.18 5.89 3.62
C SER A 196 -10.77 5.35 3.43
N HIS A 197 -10.32 5.35 2.18
CA HIS A 197 -8.91 5.17 1.85
C HIS A 197 -8.41 6.40 1.10
N LEU A 198 -8.64 7.59 1.67
CA LEU A 198 -8.26 8.88 1.08
C LEU A 198 -7.04 9.49 1.75
N GLY A 199 -6.91 9.28 3.07
CA GLY A 199 -5.88 9.84 3.92
C GLY A 199 -6.11 11.31 4.29
N GLU A 200 -5.38 11.74 5.31
CA GLU A 200 -5.23 13.15 5.69
C GLU A 200 -3.98 13.72 5.01
N ASP A 201 -3.97 13.90 3.70
CA ASP A 201 -2.83 14.53 3.06
C ASP A 201 -3.00 16.07 3.10
N LYS A 202 -2.10 16.73 3.80
CA LYS A 202 -2.05 18.21 3.89
C LYS A 202 -1.38 18.85 2.67
N THR A 203 -0.99 18.07 1.68
CA THR A 203 -0.30 18.54 0.48
C THR A 203 -1.24 18.48 -0.73
N ASP A 204 -1.84 19.59 -1.10
CA ASP A 204 -2.46 19.92 -2.40
C ASP A 204 -3.23 18.82 -3.18
N VAL A 205 -3.68 17.76 -2.53
CA VAL A 205 -4.54 16.75 -3.15
C VAL A 205 -5.99 17.19 -2.93
N ASP A 206 -6.69 17.54 -3.99
CA ASP A 206 -8.09 18.00 -3.97
C ASP A 206 -9.08 16.97 -3.36
N VAL A 207 -8.66 15.74 -3.11
CA VAL A 207 -9.50 14.63 -2.63
C VAL A 207 -8.81 13.88 -1.48
N ASP A 208 -9.00 14.39 -0.27
CA ASP A 208 -8.61 13.77 1.00
C ASP A 208 -9.82 13.57 1.93
N SER A 209 -9.62 12.96 3.09
CA SER A 209 -10.70 12.70 4.06
C SER A 209 -11.24 13.95 4.72
N HIS A 210 -10.44 15.01 4.90
CA HIS A 210 -10.94 16.31 5.35
C HIS A 210 -11.82 16.95 4.30
N GLY A 211 -11.40 16.94 3.03
CA GLY A 211 -12.19 17.38 1.88
C GLY A 211 -13.50 16.61 1.75
N LEU A 212 -13.49 15.30 1.98
CA LEU A 212 -14.68 14.47 2.03
C LEU A 212 -15.68 15.00 3.07
N ILE A 213 -15.22 15.23 4.31
CA ILE A 213 -16.08 15.72 5.40
C ILE A 213 -16.61 17.11 5.07
N HIS A 214 -15.74 18.04 4.63
CA HIS A 214 -16.11 19.42 4.32
C HIS A 214 -17.13 19.53 3.16
N ASN A 215 -17.14 18.58 2.22
CA ASN A 215 -18.02 18.61 1.05
C ASN A 215 -19.28 17.75 1.18
N THR A 216 -19.47 17.04 2.30
CA THR A 216 -20.64 16.15 2.51
C THR A 216 -21.40 16.50 3.78
N THR A 217 -22.54 15.84 3.96
CA THR A 217 -23.34 15.87 5.19
C THR A 217 -23.89 14.48 5.49
N GLY A 218 -24.17 14.20 6.77
CA GLY A 218 -24.83 12.95 7.17
C GLY A 218 -23.91 11.76 7.33
N ILE A 219 -22.58 11.92 7.20
CA ILE A 219 -21.59 10.96 7.69
C ILE A 219 -21.42 11.20 9.19
N ASP A 220 -21.45 10.15 10.00
CA ASP A 220 -21.27 10.25 11.45
C ASP A 220 -19.80 10.01 11.88
N VAL A 221 -19.10 9.08 11.20
CA VAL A 221 -17.70 8.74 11.48
C VAL A 221 -16.99 8.39 10.17
N VAL A 222 -15.74 8.82 10.06
CA VAL A 222 -14.78 8.39 9.02
C VAL A 222 -13.73 7.48 9.66
N LEU A 223 -13.65 6.24 9.19
CA LEU A 223 -12.55 5.32 9.44
C LEU A 223 -11.61 5.48 8.25
N ASP A 224 -10.47 6.14 8.48
CA ASP A 224 -9.54 6.54 7.41
C ASP A 224 -8.35 5.58 7.28
N ALA A 225 -7.56 5.78 6.23
CA ALA A 225 -6.44 4.94 5.83
C ALA A 225 -5.47 5.71 4.91
N HIS A 226 -4.54 5.02 4.26
CA HIS A 226 -3.63 5.52 3.23
C HIS A 226 -2.38 6.25 3.74
N THR A 227 -2.50 7.14 4.72
CA THR A 227 -1.34 7.89 5.23
C THR A 227 -0.53 7.14 6.28
N HIS A 228 -1.00 5.97 6.72
CA HIS A 228 -0.42 5.19 7.83
C HIS A 228 -0.34 5.96 9.15
N SER A 229 -1.13 7.02 9.29
CA SER A 229 -1.18 7.85 10.48
C SER A 229 -1.82 7.11 11.65
N VAL A 230 -1.40 7.45 12.87
CA VAL A 230 -2.03 6.95 14.09
C VAL A 230 -2.90 8.04 14.68
N ILE A 231 -4.21 7.98 14.39
CA ILE A 231 -5.20 8.98 14.81
C ILE A 231 -6.23 8.30 15.69
N PRO A 232 -6.07 8.34 17.02
CA PRO A 232 -7.04 7.71 17.93
C PRO A 232 -8.45 8.30 17.82
N SER A 233 -8.53 9.62 17.65
CA SER A 233 -9.77 10.36 17.47
C SER A 233 -9.42 11.82 17.15
N ASP A 234 -9.96 12.34 16.05
CA ASP A 234 -9.99 13.77 15.76
C ASP A 234 -11.39 14.17 15.31
N THR A 235 -11.67 15.47 15.24
CA THR A 235 -12.98 15.99 14.89
C THR A 235 -12.88 17.07 13.81
N VAL A 236 -13.51 16.79 12.69
CA VAL A 236 -13.60 17.71 11.54
C VAL A 236 -15.06 18.13 11.35
N HIS A 237 -15.31 19.40 10.99
CA HIS A 237 -16.67 19.88 10.80
C HIS A 237 -17.10 19.73 9.34
N ASN A 238 -18.29 19.18 9.15
CA ASN A 238 -18.87 19.00 7.83
C ASN A 238 -19.40 20.33 7.22
N ARG A 239 -19.90 20.25 5.98
CA ARG A 239 -20.39 21.38 5.20
C ARG A 239 -21.41 22.28 5.92
N VAL A 240 -22.13 21.76 6.91
CA VAL A 240 -23.14 22.49 7.71
C VAL A 240 -22.71 22.73 9.16
N GLY A 241 -21.41 22.53 9.45
CA GLY A 241 -20.83 22.81 10.77
C GLY A 241 -21.08 21.73 11.83
N GLN A 242 -21.52 20.53 11.46
CA GLN A 242 -21.67 19.40 12.39
C GLN A 242 -20.33 18.67 12.54
N PRO A 243 -19.98 18.26 13.77
CA PRO A 243 -18.75 17.50 14.00
C PRO A 243 -18.84 16.06 13.44
N VAL A 244 -17.79 15.62 12.79
CA VAL A 244 -17.59 14.25 12.30
C VAL A 244 -16.29 13.73 12.90
N VAL A 245 -16.33 12.56 13.52
CA VAL A 245 -15.12 11.92 14.06
C VAL A 245 -14.35 11.25 12.92
N ILE A 246 -13.03 11.44 12.90
CA ILE A 246 -12.09 10.75 12.01
C ILE A 246 -11.05 10.02 12.85
N THR A 247 -10.63 8.82 12.39
CA THR A 247 -9.69 7.95 13.09
C THR A 247 -8.94 7.06 12.09
N GLU A 248 -7.66 6.75 12.37
CA GLU A 248 -6.80 5.90 11.55
C GLU A 248 -5.90 5.04 12.45
N THR A 249 -5.68 3.75 12.13
CA THR A 249 -5.04 2.79 13.04
C THR A 249 -3.52 2.71 12.92
N GLY A 250 -2.92 3.43 11.99
CA GLY A 250 -1.53 3.24 11.58
C GLY A 250 -1.43 2.20 10.47
N THR A 251 -0.39 1.39 10.48
CA THR A 251 -0.14 0.37 9.46
C THR A 251 0.26 -0.97 10.07
N LYS A 252 0.18 -2.05 9.29
CA LYS A 252 0.68 -3.40 9.61
C LYS A 252 0.14 -3.96 10.94
N PHE A 253 -1.14 -3.71 11.20
CA PHE A 253 -1.76 -4.07 12.47
C PHE A 253 -1.03 -3.53 13.70
N ALA A 254 -0.43 -2.34 13.64
CA ALA A 254 0.10 -1.69 14.83
C ALA A 254 -0.98 -1.54 15.90
N ASN A 255 -2.19 -1.17 15.47
CA ASN A 255 -3.37 -1.10 16.32
C ASN A 255 -4.58 -1.77 15.64
N ILE A 256 -5.56 -2.15 16.44
CA ILE A 256 -6.92 -2.48 16.03
C ILE A 256 -7.81 -1.33 16.47
N GLY A 257 -8.56 -0.76 15.54
CA GLY A 257 -9.51 0.29 15.83
C GLY A 257 -10.82 -0.27 16.41
N LYS A 258 -11.42 0.46 17.34
CA LYS A 258 -12.71 0.15 17.97
C LYS A 258 -13.56 1.40 17.98
N LEU A 259 -14.65 1.39 17.23
CA LEU A 259 -15.74 2.37 17.33
C LEU A 259 -16.85 1.77 18.19
N LEU A 260 -17.18 2.44 19.29
CA LEU A 260 -18.29 2.08 20.19
C LEU A 260 -19.44 3.06 19.97
N ILE A 261 -20.62 2.55 19.65
CA ILE A 261 -21.86 3.33 19.57
C ILE A 261 -22.78 2.84 20.69
N THR A 262 -23.01 3.68 21.68
CA THR A 262 -23.87 3.38 22.83
C THR A 262 -25.35 3.33 22.44
N PRO A 263 -26.24 2.79 23.28
CA PRO A 263 -27.67 2.72 22.97
C PRO A 263 -28.35 4.08 22.76
N ASP A 264 -27.85 5.13 23.40
CA ASP A 264 -28.31 6.52 23.22
C ASP A 264 -27.71 7.22 21.97
N GLY A 265 -26.83 6.51 21.21
CA GLY A 265 -26.27 6.98 19.96
C GLY A 265 -24.96 7.76 20.09
N HIS A 266 -24.37 7.85 21.29
CA HIS A 266 -23.05 8.46 21.46
C HIS A 266 -21.97 7.53 20.88
N ALA A 267 -21.05 8.10 20.09
CA ALA A 267 -19.95 7.38 19.48
C ALA A 267 -18.60 7.77 20.06
N THR A 268 -17.75 6.78 20.31
CA THR A 268 -16.36 6.97 20.75
C THR A 268 -15.45 6.03 19.98
N THR A 269 -14.24 6.49 19.66
CA THR A 269 -13.19 5.70 19.02
C THR A 269 -12.04 5.43 19.98
N GLN A 270 -11.40 4.30 19.81
CA GLN A 270 -10.23 3.86 20.57
C GLN A 270 -9.32 3.04 19.66
N LEU A 271 -8.02 3.27 19.74
CA LEU A 271 -7.02 2.37 19.18
C LEU A 271 -6.53 1.42 20.27
N ILE A 272 -6.51 0.14 19.96
CA ILE A 272 -6.04 -0.94 20.83
C ILE A 272 -4.72 -1.42 20.24
N PRO A 273 -3.56 -1.20 20.90
CA PRO A 273 -2.31 -1.76 20.43
C PRO A 273 -2.44 -3.27 20.25
N THR A 274 -2.11 -3.76 19.07
CA THR A 274 -2.28 -5.19 18.76
C THR A 274 -1.42 -6.08 19.65
N SER A 275 -0.30 -5.56 20.19
CA SER A 275 0.53 -6.21 21.21
C SER A 275 -0.26 -6.53 22.48
N ASP A 276 -1.21 -5.69 22.86
CA ASP A 276 -1.95 -5.80 24.12
C ASP A 276 -3.14 -6.77 24.01
N VAL A 277 -3.49 -7.17 22.78
CA VAL A 277 -4.58 -8.11 22.53
C VAL A 277 -4.11 -9.54 22.78
N THR A 278 -4.67 -10.17 23.79
CA THR A 278 -4.38 -11.57 24.17
C THR A 278 -5.42 -12.57 23.66
N SER A 279 -6.65 -12.09 23.38
CA SER A 279 -7.70 -12.93 22.80
C SER A 279 -7.43 -13.19 21.34
N VAL A 280 -7.51 -14.46 20.92
CA VAL A 280 -7.35 -14.89 19.53
C VAL A 280 -8.47 -15.85 19.14
N ASP A 281 -8.84 -15.86 17.87
CA ASP A 281 -9.73 -16.86 17.32
C ASP A 281 -8.92 -18.09 16.89
N PRO A 282 -9.17 -19.29 17.46
CA PRO A 282 -8.36 -20.48 17.14
C PRO A 282 -8.43 -20.94 15.70
N ALA A 283 -9.55 -20.74 15.01
CA ALA A 283 -9.70 -21.11 13.61
C ALA A 283 -8.84 -20.21 12.71
N VAL A 284 -8.82 -18.90 13.00
CA VAL A 284 -7.98 -17.95 12.27
C VAL A 284 -6.49 -18.19 12.58
N VAL A 285 -6.13 -18.53 13.82
CA VAL A 285 -4.75 -18.94 14.18
C VAL A 285 -4.30 -20.13 13.33
N HIS A 286 -5.12 -21.17 13.22
CA HIS A 286 -4.79 -22.36 12.45
C HIS A 286 -4.50 -22.05 10.97
N ILE A 287 -5.31 -21.21 10.33
CA ILE A 287 -5.09 -20.80 8.94
C ILE A 287 -3.83 -19.94 8.82
N THR A 288 -3.64 -18.99 9.73
CA THR A 288 -2.45 -18.11 9.75
C THR A 288 -1.16 -18.93 9.90
N ASP A 289 -1.13 -19.93 10.78
CA ASP A 289 0.04 -20.80 10.97
C ASP A 289 0.29 -21.70 9.74
N SER A 290 -0.78 -22.16 9.08
CA SER A 290 -0.68 -22.88 7.80
C SER A 290 -0.06 -22.01 6.73
N VAL A 291 -0.53 -20.76 6.59
CA VAL A 291 0.02 -19.76 5.65
C VAL A 291 1.49 -19.48 5.96
N LYS A 292 1.87 -19.27 7.23
CA LYS A 292 3.28 -19.07 7.63
C LYS A 292 4.16 -20.25 7.20
N SER A 293 3.64 -21.47 7.36
CA SER A 293 4.36 -22.68 6.95
C SER A 293 4.55 -22.77 5.44
N LEU A 294 3.52 -22.42 4.65
CA LEU A 294 3.60 -22.35 3.19
C LEU A 294 4.62 -21.29 2.75
N VAL A 295 4.49 -20.06 3.27
CA VAL A 295 5.43 -18.96 2.97
C VAL A 295 6.86 -19.37 3.29
N LYS A 296 7.09 -19.96 4.48
CA LYS A 296 8.44 -20.43 4.87
C LYS A 296 8.98 -21.47 3.88
N ASN A 297 8.17 -22.41 3.45
CA ASN A 297 8.60 -23.43 2.48
C ASN A 297 8.95 -22.83 1.13
N GLU A 298 8.09 -21.95 0.60
CA GLU A 298 8.29 -21.29 -0.69
C GLU A 298 9.49 -20.34 -0.68
N THR A 299 9.74 -19.67 0.45
CA THR A 299 10.80 -18.68 0.59
C THR A 299 12.14 -19.22 1.04
N SER A 300 12.22 -20.48 1.45
CA SER A 300 13.44 -21.13 1.94
C SER A 300 14.42 -21.57 0.84
N ALA A 301 14.02 -21.52 -0.43
CA ALA A 301 14.88 -21.92 -1.54
C ALA A 301 16.12 -21.03 -1.62
N LYS A 302 17.31 -21.64 -1.52
CA LYS A 302 18.59 -20.94 -1.64
C LYS A 302 18.73 -20.28 -3.01
N VAL A 303 19.10 -19.00 -3.01
CA VAL A 303 19.42 -18.21 -4.21
C VAL A 303 20.93 -18.14 -4.43
N CYS A 304 21.67 -17.67 -3.42
CA CYS A 304 23.13 -17.51 -3.50
C CYS A 304 23.74 -17.45 -2.08
N ASP A 305 25.06 -17.28 -2.00
CA ASP A 305 25.75 -16.91 -0.77
C ASP A 305 26.29 -15.48 -0.87
N SER A 306 26.33 -14.73 0.23
CA SER A 306 26.97 -13.42 0.30
C SER A 306 28.12 -13.42 1.29
N GLU A 307 29.29 -12.94 0.87
CA GLU A 307 30.46 -12.74 1.77
C GLU A 307 30.30 -11.51 2.66
N VAL A 308 29.37 -10.62 2.34
CA VAL A 308 29.22 -9.31 2.95
C VAL A 308 27.77 -9.05 3.35
N LYS A 309 27.56 -8.21 4.35
CA LYS A 309 26.25 -7.63 4.60
C LYS A 309 25.97 -6.51 3.58
N LEU A 310 24.78 -6.54 2.99
CA LEU A 310 24.28 -5.49 2.11
C LEU A 310 23.21 -4.72 2.88
N THR A 311 23.33 -3.40 2.97
CA THR A 311 22.49 -2.62 3.88
C THR A 311 21.82 -1.44 3.21
N ILE A 312 20.58 -1.15 3.66
CA ILE A 312 19.84 0.07 3.34
C ILE A 312 20.10 1.17 4.38
N LEU A 313 20.78 0.86 5.49
CA LEU A 313 20.91 1.71 6.66
C LEU A 313 22.30 2.26 6.82
N ASP A 314 22.40 3.50 7.31
CA ASP A 314 23.64 4.07 7.84
C ASP A 314 24.00 3.46 9.22
N LYS A 315 25.15 3.87 9.75
CA LYS A 315 25.63 3.45 11.08
C LYS A 315 24.72 3.86 12.25
N ASN A 316 23.78 4.79 12.03
CA ASN A 316 22.85 5.30 13.04
C ASN A 316 21.43 4.69 12.89
N GLY A 317 21.24 3.78 11.91
CA GLY A 317 19.96 3.13 11.63
C GLY A 317 19.00 3.96 10.76
N LYS A 318 19.46 5.04 10.12
CA LYS A 318 18.68 5.79 9.14
C LYS A 318 18.69 5.09 7.79
N GLN A 319 17.64 5.28 7.00
CA GLN A 319 17.51 4.70 5.66
C GLN A 319 18.43 5.44 4.65
N GLU A 320 19.71 5.09 4.67
CA GLU A 320 20.74 5.69 3.82
C GLU A 320 20.41 5.54 2.33
N VAL A 321 19.81 4.42 1.94
CA VAL A 321 19.37 4.15 0.56
C VAL A 321 18.43 5.23 -0.01
N ARG A 322 17.81 6.04 0.85
CA ARG A 322 16.92 7.16 0.49
C ARG A 322 17.59 8.53 0.47
N MET A 323 18.90 8.61 0.68
CA MET A 323 19.62 9.88 0.71
C MET A 323 21.09 9.79 0.31
N ALA A 324 21.63 8.57 0.11
CA ALA A 324 23.00 8.31 -0.31
C ALA A 324 23.13 6.98 -1.04
N GLU A 325 24.27 6.74 -1.66
CA GLU A 325 24.63 5.46 -2.28
C GLU A 325 24.74 4.37 -1.21
N THR A 326 24.24 3.19 -1.52
CA THR A 326 24.36 2.01 -0.67
C THR A 326 24.86 0.81 -1.48
N ASN A 327 25.58 -0.10 -0.82
CA ASN A 327 26.07 -1.30 -1.48
C ASN A 327 24.95 -2.24 -1.96
N VAL A 328 23.80 -2.26 -1.30
CA VAL A 328 22.64 -2.99 -1.78
C VAL A 328 21.96 -2.28 -2.97
N GLY A 329 21.95 -0.95 -2.98
CA GLY A 329 21.48 -0.14 -4.11
C GLY A 329 22.33 -0.37 -5.36
N ASP A 330 23.65 -0.43 -5.20
CA ASP A 330 24.56 -0.78 -6.28
C ASP A 330 24.26 -2.16 -6.87
N LEU A 331 24.08 -3.18 -6.02
CA LEU A 331 23.75 -4.54 -6.46
C LEU A 331 22.43 -4.61 -7.23
N VAL A 332 21.41 -3.90 -6.75
CA VAL A 332 20.10 -3.87 -7.42
C VAL A 332 20.20 -3.17 -8.78
N ALA A 333 20.83 -1.99 -8.85
CA ALA A 333 21.00 -1.27 -10.10
C ALA A 333 21.87 -2.04 -11.12
N ASP A 334 22.91 -2.76 -10.66
CA ASP A 334 23.74 -3.62 -11.50
C ASP A 334 22.92 -4.76 -12.13
N SER A 335 21.94 -5.30 -11.40
CA SER A 335 21.07 -6.34 -11.93
C SER A 335 20.22 -5.85 -13.10
N TYR A 336 19.71 -4.61 -13.04
CA TYR A 336 18.92 -4.04 -14.13
C TYR A 336 19.77 -3.79 -15.38
N LEU A 337 20.99 -3.25 -15.16
CA LEU A 337 21.92 -3.02 -16.27
C LEU A 337 22.36 -4.32 -16.93
N ALA A 338 22.58 -5.36 -16.13
CA ALA A 338 23.00 -6.68 -16.66
C ALA A 338 21.88 -7.41 -17.43
N LEU A 339 20.61 -7.11 -17.11
CA LEU A 339 19.46 -7.71 -17.80
C LEU A 339 19.20 -7.06 -19.16
N THR A 340 19.58 -5.80 -19.32
CA THR A 340 19.21 -4.96 -20.48
C THR A 340 20.44 -4.55 -21.28
N ASP A 341 20.23 -4.06 -22.50
CA ASP A 341 21.30 -3.42 -23.29
C ASP A 341 21.30 -1.88 -23.10
N ALA A 342 20.91 -1.40 -21.91
CA ALA A 342 20.88 0.02 -21.59
C ALA A 342 22.28 0.61 -21.38
N ASP A 343 22.41 1.93 -21.47
CA ASP A 343 23.69 2.63 -21.23
C ASP A 343 23.97 2.73 -19.74
N PHE A 344 22.90 2.87 -18.95
CA PHE A 344 22.94 2.91 -17.49
C PHE A 344 21.60 2.46 -16.90
N ALA A 345 21.61 2.15 -15.61
CA ALA A 345 20.42 1.79 -14.87
C ALA A 345 20.22 2.71 -13.67
N MET A 346 18.95 2.90 -13.31
CA MET A 346 18.54 3.68 -12.14
C MET A 346 17.29 3.08 -11.51
N THR A 347 17.25 3.03 -10.18
CA THR A 347 16.07 2.67 -9.40
C THR A 347 15.88 3.64 -8.25
N ASN A 348 14.64 3.80 -7.78
CA ASN A 348 14.34 4.62 -6.61
C ASN A 348 14.69 3.88 -5.31
N GLY A 349 15.34 4.55 -4.37
CA GLY A 349 15.73 3.98 -3.07
C GLY A 349 14.54 3.51 -2.23
N GLY A 350 13.36 4.12 -2.43
CA GLY A 350 12.11 3.70 -1.79
C GLY A 350 11.63 2.31 -2.18
N GLY A 351 12.04 1.81 -3.35
CA GLY A 351 11.76 0.45 -3.82
C GLY A 351 12.58 -0.64 -3.12
N ILE A 352 13.66 -0.28 -2.43
CA ILE A 352 14.58 -1.19 -1.74
C ILE A 352 14.28 -1.18 -0.24
N ARG A 353 13.75 -2.30 0.32
CA ARG A 353 13.00 -2.29 1.58
C ARG A 353 13.66 -3.01 2.77
N SER A 354 14.71 -3.78 2.57
CA SER A 354 15.39 -4.51 3.65
C SER A 354 16.89 -4.67 3.41
N ASP A 355 17.63 -5.01 4.47
CA ASP A 355 19.01 -5.49 4.36
C ASP A 355 19.06 -6.93 3.84
N LEU A 356 20.20 -7.32 3.27
CA LEU A 356 20.56 -8.73 3.05
C LEU A 356 21.73 -9.11 3.97
N PRO A 357 21.62 -10.20 4.77
CA PRO A 357 22.69 -10.62 5.65
C PRO A 357 23.88 -11.21 4.88
N ALA A 358 25.04 -11.28 5.51
CA ALA A 358 26.10 -12.16 5.06
C ALA A 358 25.71 -13.63 5.32
N GLY A 359 26.13 -14.53 4.46
CA GLY A 359 25.79 -15.95 4.50
C GLY A 359 24.89 -16.39 3.36
N THR A 360 24.10 -17.43 3.59
CA THR A 360 23.15 -17.94 2.59
C THR A 360 21.96 -17.00 2.46
N LEU A 361 21.69 -16.56 1.24
CA LEU A 361 20.50 -15.79 0.86
C LEU A 361 19.46 -16.71 0.22
N CYS A 362 18.24 -16.64 0.72
CA CYS A 362 17.10 -17.39 0.23
C CYS A 362 16.16 -16.53 -0.61
N TYR A 363 15.22 -17.13 -1.30
CA TYR A 363 14.21 -16.44 -2.10
C TYR A 363 13.44 -15.38 -1.28
N GLY A 364 13.10 -15.71 -0.02
CA GLY A 364 12.42 -14.80 0.89
C GLY A 364 13.20 -13.52 1.22
N ASP A 365 14.54 -13.61 1.27
CA ASP A 365 15.38 -12.43 1.51
C ASP A 365 15.28 -11.46 0.33
N ILE A 366 15.28 -11.99 -0.90
CA ILE A 366 15.19 -11.18 -2.11
C ILE A 366 13.79 -10.54 -2.25
N ILE A 367 12.73 -11.30 -1.96
CA ILE A 367 11.35 -10.75 -1.97
C ILE A 367 11.15 -9.72 -0.86
N SER A 368 11.78 -9.88 0.29
CA SER A 368 11.74 -8.88 1.37
C SER A 368 12.49 -7.60 1.00
N LEU A 369 13.57 -7.72 0.24
CA LEU A 369 14.34 -6.60 -0.29
C LEU A 369 13.53 -5.81 -1.34
N LEU A 370 12.88 -6.52 -2.26
CA LEU A 370 12.17 -6.00 -3.44
C LEU A 370 10.72 -6.54 -3.47
N PRO A 371 9.82 -6.04 -2.60
CA PRO A 371 8.52 -6.68 -2.38
C PRO A 371 7.41 -6.23 -3.33
N TYR A 372 7.65 -5.23 -4.18
CA TYR A 372 6.64 -4.70 -5.09
C TYR A 372 6.55 -5.51 -6.39
N ASN A 373 5.47 -5.34 -7.14
CA ASN A 373 5.30 -6.05 -8.41
C ASN A 373 5.79 -5.21 -9.61
N ASN A 374 6.95 -4.57 -9.48
CA ASN A 374 7.53 -3.75 -10.53
C ASN A 374 8.26 -4.60 -11.59
N TYR A 375 8.18 -4.17 -12.85
CA TYR A 375 8.82 -4.82 -13.98
C TYR A 375 9.94 -3.96 -14.57
N ILE A 376 11.02 -4.61 -15.00
CA ILE A 376 12.14 -3.91 -15.64
C ILE A 376 11.74 -3.48 -17.06
N CYS A 377 12.04 -2.22 -17.38
CA CYS A 377 11.85 -1.64 -18.70
C CYS A 377 13.04 -0.74 -19.08
N THR A 378 13.14 -0.41 -20.38
CA THR A 378 14.12 0.57 -20.88
C THR A 378 13.41 1.71 -21.58
N VAL A 379 13.92 2.92 -21.39
CA VAL A 379 13.38 4.15 -22.00
C VAL A 379 14.49 4.99 -22.62
N GLU A 380 14.13 5.75 -23.67
CA GLU A 380 15.00 6.79 -24.20
C GLU A 380 15.04 8.00 -23.25
N ILE A 381 16.21 8.56 -23.00
CA ILE A 381 16.40 9.78 -22.22
C ILE A 381 17.53 10.62 -22.78
N THR A 382 17.32 11.93 -22.98
CA THR A 382 18.40 12.82 -23.39
C THR A 382 19.30 13.17 -22.21
N GLY A 383 20.54 13.59 -22.47
CA GLY A 383 21.43 14.00 -21.38
C GLY A 383 20.89 15.20 -20.60
N VAL A 384 20.17 16.13 -21.25
CA VAL A 384 19.46 17.22 -20.56
C VAL A 384 18.42 16.68 -19.61
N GLN A 385 17.57 15.75 -20.08
CA GLN A 385 16.52 15.14 -19.23
C GLN A 385 17.11 14.34 -18.07
N LEU A 386 18.19 13.56 -18.31
CA LEU A 386 18.86 12.82 -17.23
C LEU A 386 19.36 13.77 -16.13
N LYS A 387 19.99 14.87 -16.51
CA LYS A 387 20.46 15.87 -15.55
C LYS A 387 19.32 16.45 -14.72
N GLN A 388 18.20 16.80 -15.36
CA GLN A 388 17.00 17.32 -14.70
C GLN A 388 16.39 16.26 -13.75
N LEU A 389 16.35 15.01 -14.17
CA LEU A 389 15.84 13.90 -13.35
C LEU A 389 16.69 13.70 -12.09
N LEU A 390 18.02 13.67 -12.25
CA LEU A 390 18.95 13.55 -11.12
C LEU A 390 18.82 14.75 -10.16
N ASP A 391 18.66 15.98 -10.67
CA ASP A 391 18.41 17.16 -9.85
C ASP A 391 17.14 17.03 -9.02
N ALA A 392 16.04 16.59 -9.64
CA ALA A 392 14.75 16.39 -8.98
C ALA A 392 14.83 15.30 -7.90
N CYS A 393 15.37 14.13 -8.23
CA CYS A 393 15.43 12.99 -7.31
C CYS A 393 16.40 13.19 -6.13
N THR A 394 17.35 14.14 -6.21
CA THR A 394 18.33 14.41 -5.14
C THR A 394 18.06 15.70 -4.36
N GLN A 395 17.00 16.45 -4.70
CA GLN A 395 16.74 17.78 -4.12
C GLN A 395 16.52 17.76 -2.58
N SER A 396 16.05 16.64 -2.04
CA SER A 396 15.75 16.49 -0.61
C SER A 396 16.98 16.25 0.27
N VAL A 397 18.16 15.93 -0.33
CA VAL A 397 19.38 15.64 0.44
C VAL A 397 19.77 16.85 1.30
N PRO A 398 19.99 16.68 2.63
CA PRO A 398 20.29 15.45 3.38
C PRO A 398 19.08 14.77 4.05
N HIS A 399 17.86 15.03 3.62
CA HIS A 399 16.65 14.40 4.15
C HIS A 399 16.31 13.15 3.33
N GLU A 400 15.74 12.14 4.00
CA GLU A 400 15.28 10.91 3.35
C GLU A 400 14.18 11.22 2.33
N ASN A 401 14.31 10.64 1.13
CA ASN A 401 13.26 10.65 0.11
C ASN A 401 13.28 9.34 -0.68
N GLY A 402 12.11 8.73 -0.85
CA GLY A 402 11.98 7.47 -1.58
C GLY A 402 12.44 7.52 -3.04
N ASP A 403 12.46 8.70 -3.64
CA ASP A 403 12.87 8.89 -5.04
C ASP A 403 14.39 9.04 -5.23
N PHE A 404 15.17 9.07 -4.14
CA PHE A 404 16.62 9.12 -4.24
C PHE A 404 17.16 7.97 -5.09
N PRO A 405 17.99 8.24 -6.12
CA PRO A 405 18.37 7.22 -7.09
C PRO A 405 19.50 6.33 -6.57
N GLN A 406 19.42 5.03 -6.86
CA GLN A 406 20.53 4.09 -6.82
C GLN A 406 20.86 3.74 -8.28
N VAL A 407 22.16 3.75 -8.67
CA VAL A 407 22.53 3.75 -10.09
C VAL A 407 23.60 2.72 -10.45
N SER A 408 23.62 2.31 -11.73
CA SER A 408 24.70 1.56 -12.37
C SER A 408 25.04 2.18 -13.73
N GLY A 409 26.33 2.22 -14.07
CA GLY A 409 26.78 2.87 -15.30
C GLY A 409 26.80 4.40 -15.25
N LEU A 410 26.45 5.01 -14.11
CA LEU A 410 26.50 6.45 -13.87
C LEU A 410 27.40 6.79 -12.68
N LYS A 411 28.01 8.00 -12.72
CA LYS A 411 28.61 8.65 -11.54
C LYS A 411 28.22 10.12 -11.53
N PHE A 412 28.01 10.68 -10.32
CA PHE A 412 27.71 12.10 -10.16
C PHE A 412 27.94 12.60 -8.74
N THR A 413 28.01 13.92 -8.59
CA THR A 413 28.14 14.60 -7.30
C THR A 413 26.87 15.35 -6.95
N VAL A 414 26.26 15.04 -5.79
CA VAL A 414 25.09 15.76 -5.26
C VAL A 414 25.54 16.98 -4.47
N ASN A 415 24.97 18.14 -4.77
CA ASN A 415 25.16 19.36 -3.98
C ASN A 415 23.92 19.55 -3.08
N PRO A 416 24.03 19.36 -1.73
CA PRO A 416 22.90 19.38 -0.82
C PRO A 416 22.10 20.70 -0.82
N GLY A 417 20.83 20.61 -0.37
CA GLY A 417 19.97 21.79 -0.26
C GLY A 417 19.35 22.22 -1.59
N GLY A 418 19.05 21.29 -2.47
CA GLY A 418 18.38 21.53 -3.75
C GLY A 418 19.26 22.20 -4.82
N LYS A 419 20.59 22.17 -4.65
CA LYS A 419 21.54 22.79 -5.60
C LYS A 419 21.85 21.90 -6.81
N GLY A 420 21.16 20.77 -6.92
CA GLY A 420 21.28 19.83 -8.04
C GLY A 420 22.58 19.00 -8.03
N VAL A 421 22.84 18.30 -9.13
CA VAL A 421 24.02 17.43 -9.29
C VAL A 421 25.07 18.06 -10.21
N THR A 422 26.33 17.69 -10.03
CA THR A 422 27.47 18.06 -10.89
C THR A 422 28.28 16.81 -11.24
N ASP A 423 29.26 16.97 -12.14
CA ASP A 423 30.21 15.93 -12.51
C ASP A 423 29.53 14.62 -12.96
N VAL A 424 28.43 14.75 -13.73
CA VAL A 424 27.71 13.59 -14.24
C VAL A 424 28.55 12.91 -15.32
N MET A 425 28.82 11.62 -15.09
CA MET A 425 29.63 10.79 -15.98
C MET A 425 28.83 9.53 -16.33
N VAL A 426 28.91 9.12 -17.60
CA VAL A 426 28.28 7.90 -18.13
C VAL A 426 29.36 6.91 -18.53
N ARG A 427 29.17 5.63 -18.18
CA ARG A 427 30.11 4.57 -18.56
C ARG A 427 29.98 4.24 -20.04
N ASN A 428 31.07 4.36 -20.77
CA ASN A 428 31.14 3.94 -22.18
C ASN A 428 31.15 2.41 -22.27
N LYS A 429 30.21 1.83 -22.99
CA LYS A 429 30.04 0.36 -23.14
C LYS A 429 31.20 -0.30 -23.88
N GLN A 430 31.92 0.45 -24.73
CA GLN A 430 32.98 -0.12 -25.57
C GLN A 430 34.32 -0.29 -24.84
N ASN A 431 34.67 0.70 -24.01
CA ASN A 431 35.95 0.72 -23.31
C ASN A 431 35.82 0.59 -21.78
N GLY A 432 34.61 0.73 -21.24
CA GLY A 432 34.33 0.66 -19.79
C GLY A 432 34.73 1.92 -19.00
N GLU A 433 35.21 2.95 -19.65
CA GLU A 433 35.64 4.21 -19.03
C GLU A 433 34.43 5.14 -18.79
N TYR A 434 34.54 6.03 -17.80
CA TYR A 434 33.49 7.02 -17.53
C TYR A 434 33.80 8.32 -18.28
N GLU A 435 32.88 8.79 -19.09
CA GLU A 435 32.94 9.98 -19.91
C GLU A 435 31.91 11.02 -19.41
N PRO A 436 32.21 12.35 -19.54
CA PRO A 436 31.23 13.37 -19.19
C PRO A 436 29.93 13.21 -19.92
N LEU A 437 28.81 13.43 -19.21
CA LEU A 437 27.46 13.40 -19.82
C LEU A 437 27.38 14.36 -20.99
N ASN A 438 27.01 13.84 -22.16
CA ASN A 438 26.72 14.66 -23.34
C ASN A 438 25.23 15.09 -23.30
N PRO A 439 24.92 16.38 -23.12
CA PRO A 439 23.53 16.84 -23.03
C PRO A 439 22.69 16.56 -24.25
N ASP A 440 23.29 16.55 -25.45
CA ASP A 440 22.62 16.40 -26.72
C ASP A 440 22.47 14.93 -27.16
N HIS A 441 23.08 13.99 -26.43
CA HIS A 441 23.01 12.58 -26.74
C HIS A 441 21.73 11.97 -26.15
N THR A 442 21.13 11.01 -26.88
CA THR A 442 20.02 10.20 -26.40
C THR A 442 20.57 8.86 -25.89
N TYR A 443 20.34 8.58 -24.64
CA TYR A 443 20.75 7.38 -23.95
C TYR A 443 19.59 6.43 -23.74
N GLN A 444 19.89 5.17 -23.40
CA GLN A 444 18.96 4.18 -22.94
C GLN A 444 19.09 3.98 -21.43
N LEU A 445 18.02 4.25 -20.69
CA LEU A 445 17.91 4.04 -19.25
C LEU A 445 17.18 2.75 -18.97
N ALA A 446 17.78 1.82 -18.19
CA ALA A 446 17.08 0.72 -17.57
C ALA A 446 16.52 1.15 -16.21
N THR A 447 15.25 0.90 -15.98
CA THR A 447 14.56 1.26 -14.72
C THR A 447 13.34 0.35 -14.51
N ILE A 448 12.51 0.65 -13.52
CA ILE A 448 11.25 -0.04 -13.26
C ILE A 448 10.06 0.73 -13.82
N ASP A 449 8.99 0.02 -14.15
CA ASP A 449 7.74 0.59 -14.68
C ASP A 449 7.17 1.69 -13.78
N TYR A 450 7.22 1.55 -12.46
CA TYR A 450 6.85 2.61 -11.51
C TYR A 450 7.52 3.97 -11.83
N CYS A 451 8.82 3.97 -12.14
CA CYS A 451 9.53 5.20 -12.53
C CYS A 451 9.06 5.72 -13.89
N VAL A 452 8.80 4.82 -14.85
CA VAL A 452 8.40 5.20 -16.22
C VAL A 452 7.01 5.81 -16.26
N ILE A 453 6.06 5.29 -15.48
CA ILE A 453 4.72 5.87 -15.37
C ILE A 453 4.68 7.18 -14.59
N GLY A 454 5.83 7.61 -14.03
CA GLY A 454 5.98 8.90 -13.41
C GLY A 454 5.79 8.91 -11.89
N GLY A 455 6.02 7.78 -11.23
CA GLY A 455 5.99 7.69 -9.77
C GLY A 455 6.96 8.69 -9.13
N GLY A 456 6.53 9.41 -8.10
CA GLY A 456 7.34 10.40 -7.40
C GLY A 456 7.91 11.49 -8.30
N PHE A 457 9.20 11.78 -8.14
CA PHE A 457 9.92 12.78 -8.96
C PHE A 457 10.30 12.28 -10.36
N TYR A 458 9.94 11.04 -10.71
CA TYR A 458 10.20 10.48 -12.05
C TYR A 458 9.17 10.93 -13.10
N GLY A 459 8.26 11.84 -12.78
CA GLY A 459 7.16 12.30 -13.64
C GLY A 459 7.55 12.73 -15.06
N MET A 460 8.79 13.19 -15.26
CA MET A 460 9.28 13.51 -16.60
C MET A 460 9.47 12.30 -17.52
N LEU A 461 9.67 11.10 -16.96
CA LEU A 461 9.83 9.87 -17.76
C LEU A 461 8.53 9.44 -18.44
N LYS A 462 7.38 9.87 -17.94
CA LYS A 462 6.06 9.54 -18.50
C LYS A 462 5.90 9.87 -19.98
N GLN A 463 6.62 10.86 -20.47
CA GLN A 463 6.57 11.28 -21.89
C GLN A 463 7.70 10.67 -22.73
N ASN A 464 8.61 9.92 -22.12
CA ASN A 464 9.73 9.34 -22.81
C ASN A 464 9.31 8.04 -23.53
N LYS A 465 9.96 7.77 -24.65
CA LYS A 465 9.66 6.57 -25.42
C LYS A 465 10.16 5.32 -24.70
N VAL A 466 9.24 4.41 -24.38
CA VAL A 466 9.56 3.07 -23.88
C VAL A 466 10.13 2.25 -25.04
N LEU A 467 11.35 1.73 -24.86
CA LEU A 467 12.02 0.90 -25.86
C LEU A 467 11.70 -0.57 -25.68
N GLN A 468 11.64 -1.00 -24.42
CA GLN A 468 11.38 -2.39 -24.06
C GLN A 468 10.65 -2.50 -22.72
N GLN A 469 9.63 -3.32 -22.67
CA GLN A 469 9.06 -3.87 -21.45
C GLN A 469 9.51 -5.34 -21.38
N THR A 470 10.39 -5.67 -20.40
CA THR A 470 11.00 -7.00 -20.36
C THR A 470 10.04 -8.09 -19.89
N GLY A 471 8.96 -7.73 -19.18
CA GLY A 471 8.07 -8.67 -18.52
C GLY A 471 8.73 -9.40 -17.33
N ILE A 472 9.94 -9.02 -16.94
CA ILE A 472 10.69 -9.61 -15.83
C ILE A 472 10.52 -8.73 -14.60
N ASN A 473 9.99 -9.31 -13.52
CA ASN A 473 9.86 -8.64 -12.23
C ASN A 473 11.25 -8.29 -11.68
N TYR A 474 11.37 -7.16 -11.00
CA TYR A 474 12.67 -6.65 -10.50
C TYR A 474 13.33 -7.59 -9.47
N SER A 475 12.57 -8.33 -8.67
CA SER A 475 13.12 -9.36 -7.77
C SER A 475 13.66 -10.57 -8.56
N ASP A 476 12.95 -11.00 -9.61
CA ASP A 476 13.42 -12.07 -10.50
C ASP A 476 14.66 -11.64 -11.30
N CYS A 477 14.73 -10.37 -11.69
CA CYS A 477 15.91 -9.76 -12.31
C CYS A 477 17.13 -9.89 -11.40
N LEU A 478 17.01 -9.51 -10.12
CA LEU A 478 18.07 -9.65 -9.15
C LEU A 478 18.47 -11.13 -8.93
N ILE A 479 17.49 -12.04 -8.84
CA ILE A 479 17.77 -13.49 -8.69
C ILE A 479 18.55 -14.01 -9.91
N GLN A 480 18.18 -13.61 -11.13
CA GLN A 480 18.91 -14.01 -12.34
C GLN A 480 20.34 -13.47 -12.32
N TYR A 481 20.53 -12.21 -11.94
CA TYR A 481 21.84 -11.60 -11.80
C TYR A 481 22.73 -12.33 -10.79
N LEU A 482 22.20 -12.61 -9.59
CA LEU A 482 22.91 -13.34 -8.54
C LEU A 482 23.36 -14.74 -9.00
N LYS A 483 22.48 -15.48 -9.72
CA LYS A 483 22.76 -16.84 -10.18
C LYS A 483 23.67 -16.87 -11.40
N ASN A 484 23.43 -16.04 -12.40
CA ASN A 484 24.06 -16.13 -13.71
C ASN A 484 25.32 -15.25 -13.83
N ASN A 485 25.24 -14.01 -13.37
CA ASN A 485 26.36 -13.07 -13.51
C ASN A 485 27.35 -13.19 -12.35
N LEU A 486 26.86 -13.37 -11.12
CA LEU A 486 27.70 -13.55 -9.93
C LEU A 486 27.95 -15.02 -9.59
N SER A 487 27.51 -15.98 -10.43
CA SER A 487 27.74 -17.42 -10.24
C SER A 487 27.30 -17.95 -8.86
N GLY A 488 26.23 -17.37 -8.29
CA GLY A 488 25.66 -17.73 -7.00
C GLY A 488 26.42 -17.19 -5.79
N LYS A 489 27.27 -16.16 -5.96
CA LYS A 489 28.07 -15.59 -4.86
C LYS A 489 28.25 -14.07 -4.97
N VAL A 490 27.77 -13.34 -3.97
CA VAL A 490 28.10 -11.92 -3.81
C VAL A 490 29.42 -11.80 -3.08
N GLY A 491 30.42 -11.23 -3.74
CA GLY A 491 31.77 -11.13 -3.23
C GLY A 491 32.04 -9.81 -2.49
N LYS A 492 33.30 -9.62 -2.14
CA LYS A 492 33.77 -8.45 -1.38
C LYS A 492 33.73 -7.15 -2.16
N GLU A 493 33.55 -7.18 -3.47
CA GLU A 493 33.34 -6.00 -4.31
C GLU A 493 32.12 -5.17 -3.88
N TYR A 494 31.14 -5.83 -3.21
CA TYR A 494 29.98 -5.17 -2.60
C TYR A 494 30.12 -4.91 -1.10
N ALA A 495 31.35 -4.95 -0.53
CA ALA A 495 31.53 -4.70 0.91
C ALA A 495 31.26 -3.24 1.32
N ALA A 496 31.32 -2.31 0.38
CA ALA A 496 31.00 -0.90 0.56
C ALA A 496 30.38 -0.34 -0.72
N PRO A 497 29.73 0.85 -0.67
CA PRO A 497 29.31 1.58 -1.85
C PRO A 497 30.46 1.80 -2.82
N GLN A 498 30.20 1.79 -4.14
CA GLN A 498 31.24 1.76 -5.19
C GLN A 498 31.69 3.16 -5.63
N GLY A 499 31.23 4.21 -4.96
CA GLY A 499 31.60 5.60 -5.27
C GLY A 499 30.99 6.13 -6.56
N ARG A 500 29.75 5.73 -6.80
CA ARG A 500 28.94 6.20 -7.94
C ARG A 500 28.27 7.52 -7.64
N ILE A 501 27.87 7.73 -6.38
CA ILE A 501 27.18 8.93 -5.92
C ILE A 501 28.01 9.58 -4.79
N THR A 502 28.56 10.74 -5.06
CA THR A 502 29.29 11.53 -4.06
C THR A 502 28.39 12.63 -3.52
N ILE A 503 28.28 12.76 -2.20
CA ILE A 503 27.57 13.87 -1.57
C ILE A 503 28.59 14.89 -1.09
N LYS A 504 28.47 16.13 -1.59
CA LYS A 504 29.37 17.22 -1.21
C LYS A 504 29.10 17.65 0.23
N GLN A 505 30.15 17.79 1.02
CA GLN A 505 30.09 18.25 2.40
C GLN A 505 29.81 19.75 2.51
#